data_531779f33cc3575d91f2e82765003e55
#
_entry.id   531779f33cc3575d91f2e82765003e55
#
_cell.length_a   1.000
_cell.length_b   1.000
_cell.length_c   1.000
_cell.angle_alpha   90.00
_cell.angle_beta   90.00
_cell.angle_gamma   90.00
#
_symmetry.space_group_name_H-M   'P 1'
#
loop_
_entity.id
_entity.type
_entity.pdbx_description
1 polymer ?
#
loop_
_entity_poly.entity_id
_entity_poly.type
_entity_poly.pdbx_seq_one_letter_code
_entity_poly.pdbx_strand_id
1 'polypeptide(L)'
;MRLISNLSRWVVWLCILLLSACATSPTGRTQLAFMPDEELDSMGLQAFENLKKEKPIEQGGKNVQFVKCIAQAITREVGGEWEVVVFEDASLNAFALPGRKIGVHTGLIDLVDNQDQLAAVIGHEIGHVLARHSNERMSQQVTRSS
;
A
#
# COMPACT_ATOMS: atom_id res chain seq x y z
N MET A 1 -38.28 5.31 47.78
CA MET A 1 -36.98 5.91 47.51
C MET A 1 -35.83 4.90 47.27
N ARG A 2 -35.84 3.68 47.79
CA ARG A 2 -34.75 2.70 47.58
C ARG A 2 -34.75 2.02 46.20
N LEU A 3 -35.87 1.92 45.50
CA LEU A 3 -35.97 1.31 44.16
C LEU A 3 -35.34 2.17 43.06
N ILE A 4 -35.43 3.49 43.18
CA ILE A 4 -34.90 4.43 42.17
C ILE A 4 -33.37 4.47 42.22
N SER A 5 -32.74 4.31 43.38
CA SER A 5 -31.30 4.28 43.53
C SER A 5 -30.65 3.04 42.93
N ASN A 6 -31.35 1.92 42.96
CA ASN A 6 -30.85 0.68 42.36
C ASN A 6 -30.94 0.69 40.84
N LEU A 7 -32.03 1.25 40.30
CA LEU A 7 -32.20 1.38 38.84
C LEU A 7 -31.12 2.30 38.23
N SER A 8 -30.81 3.43 38.90
CA SER A 8 -29.74 4.33 38.49
C SER A 8 -28.36 3.64 38.47
N ARG A 9 -28.08 2.81 39.45
CA ARG A 9 -26.80 2.05 39.53
C ARG A 9 -26.69 1.02 38.39
N TRP A 10 -27.77 0.35 38.06
CA TRP A 10 -27.81 -0.62 36.94
C TRP A 10 -27.65 0.06 35.58
N VAL A 11 -28.25 1.24 35.40
CA VAL A 11 -28.06 2.05 34.17
C VAL A 11 -26.63 2.50 34.01
N VAL A 12 -25.95 2.94 35.08
CA VAL A 12 -24.54 3.34 35.05
C VAL A 12 -23.64 2.13 34.69
N TRP A 13 -23.89 0.97 35.26
CA TRP A 13 -23.13 -0.24 34.92
C TRP A 13 -23.38 -0.70 33.49
N LEU A 14 -24.58 -0.57 32.98
CA LEU A 14 -24.93 -0.87 31.58
C LEU A 14 -24.26 0.09 30.62
N CYS A 15 -24.19 1.38 30.95
CA CYS A 15 -23.48 2.40 30.15
C CYS A 15 -21.97 2.15 30.14
N ILE A 16 -21.37 1.71 31.25
CA ILE A 16 -19.94 1.37 31.32
C ILE A 16 -19.62 0.14 30.47
N LEU A 17 -20.50 -0.85 30.44
CA LEU A 17 -20.38 -2.03 29.58
C LEU A 17 -20.51 -1.71 28.09
N LEU A 18 -21.33 -0.71 27.72
CA LEU A 18 -21.48 -0.26 26.34
C LEU A 18 -20.31 0.59 25.83
N LEU A 19 -19.59 1.26 26.75
CA LEU A 19 -18.37 2.01 26.40
C LEU A 19 -17.17 1.09 26.13
N SER A 20 -17.19 -0.15 26.60
CA SER A 20 -16.14 -1.14 26.29
C SER A 20 -16.31 -1.78 24.89
N ALA A 21 -17.45 -1.57 24.21
CA ALA A 21 -17.72 -2.09 22.87
C ALA A 21 -17.13 -1.23 21.74
N CYS A 22 -16.45 -0.13 22.06
CA CYS A 22 -15.56 0.57 21.13
C CYS A 22 -14.14 -0.01 21.20
N ALA A 23 -14.00 -1.31 21.45
CA ALA A 23 -12.76 -2.02 21.23
C ALA A 23 -12.54 -2.09 19.71
N THR A 24 -11.70 -1.19 19.24
CA THR A 24 -10.86 -1.34 18.07
C THR A 24 -11.12 -2.63 17.31
N SER A 25 -11.84 -2.49 16.22
CA SER A 25 -11.81 -3.45 15.13
C SER A 25 -10.35 -3.85 14.92
N PRO A 26 -9.96 -5.12 14.98
CA PRO A 26 -8.62 -5.56 14.57
C PRO A 26 -8.56 -5.40 13.05
N THR A 27 -8.40 -4.17 12.62
CA THR A 27 -8.32 -3.82 11.22
C THR A 27 -7.04 -4.40 10.67
N GLY A 28 -7.11 -5.00 9.48
CA GLY A 28 -6.05 -5.66 8.76
C GLY A 28 -4.70 -4.91 8.61
N ARG A 29 -4.58 -3.69 9.16
CA ARG A 29 -3.31 -2.96 9.28
C ARG A 29 -2.30 -3.64 10.19
N THR A 30 -2.75 -4.24 11.30
CA THR A 30 -1.86 -4.92 12.24
C THR A 30 -1.44 -6.29 11.69
N GLN A 31 -2.31 -6.97 10.96
CA GLN A 31 -1.99 -8.24 10.31
C GLN A 31 -0.96 -8.09 9.19
N LEU A 32 -1.03 -7.00 8.40
CA LEU A 32 -0.04 -6.71 7.35
C LEU A 32 1.36 -6.37 7.90
N ALA A 33 1.45 -5.88 9.14
CA ALA A 33 2.74 -5.58 9.78
C ALA A 33 3.50 -6.83 10.26
N PHE A 34 2.82 -7.98 10.36
CA PHE A 34 3.40 -9.26 10.79
C PHE A 34 3.52 -10.29 9.64
N MET A 35 3.15 -9.90 8.43
CA MET A 35 3.21 -10.80 7.27
C MET A 35 4.64 -10.85 6.73
N PRO A 36 5.22 -12.04 6.51
CA PRO A 36 6.56 -12.18 5.94
C PRO A 36 6.71 -11.44 4.60
N ASP A 37 7.87 -10.84 4.36
CA ASP A 37 8.18 -10.13 3.11
C ASP A 37 7.87 -11.00 1.87
N GLU A 38 8.19 -12.29 1.92
CA GLU A 38 7.93 -13.24 0.82
C GLU A 38 6.44 -13.41 0.52
N GLU A 39 5.60 -13.42 1.55
CA GLU A 39 4.14 -13.52 1.39
C GLU A 39 3.57 -12.23 0.82
N LEU A 40 4.03 -11.07 1.29
CA LEU A 40 3.68 -9.76 0.73
C LEU A 40 4.09 -9.64 -0.73
N ASP A 41 5.29 -10.07 -1.08
CA ASP A 41 5.79 -10.06 -2.45
C ASP A 41 4.96 -10.97 -3.35
N SER A 42 4.59 -12.15 -2.87
CA SER A 42 3.71 -13.08 -3.59
C SER A 42 2.33 -12.48 -3.86
N MET A 43 1.74 -11.83 -2.85
CA MET A 43 0.45 -11.14 -3.01
C MET A 43 0.55 -9.96 -3.99
N GLY A 44 1.60 -9.17 -3.91
CA GLY A 44 1.86 -8.07 -4.83
C GLY A 44 2.02 -8.54 -6.27
N LEU A 45 2.78 -9.62 -6.47
CA LEU A 45 2.93 -10.27 -7.78
C LEU A 45 1.58 -10.73 -8.33
N GLN A 46 0.80 -11.45 -7.54
CA GLN A 46 -0.52 -11.94 -7.96
C GLN A 46 -1.48 -10.80 -8.31
N ALA A 47 -1.52 -9.74 -7.49
CA ALA A 47 -2.33 -8.56 -7.76
C ALA A 47 -1.93 -7.88 -9.07
N PHE A 48 -0.62 -7.76 -9.31
CA PHE A 48 -0.10 -7.15 -10.53
C PHE A 48 -0.41 -7.97 -11.79
N GLU A 49 -0.27 -9.29 -11.72
CA GLU A 49 -0.65 -10.19 -12.82
C GLU A 49 -2.15 -10.11 -13.13
N ASN A 50 -3.01 -9.98 -12.13
CA ASN A 50 -4.44 -9.77 -12.32
C ASN A 50 -4.73 -8.44 -13.02
N LEU A 51 -4.09 -7.36 -12.59
CA LEU A 51 -4.21 -6.05 -13.25
C LEU A 51 -3.80 -6.10 -14.73
N LYS A 52 -2.72 -6.80 -15.06
CA LYS A 52 -2.27 -6.99 -16.44
C LYS A 52 -3.27 -7.79 -17.32
N LYS A 53 -4.11 -8.60 -16.71
CA LYS A 53 -5.19 -9.33 -17.41
C LYS A 53 -6.46 -8.49 -17.56
N GLU A 54 -6.73 -7.62 -16.58
CA GLU A 54 -7.96 -6.83 -16.53
C GLU A 54 -7.88 -5.52 -17.33
N LYS A 55 -6.69 -4.94 -17.45
CA LYS A 55 -6.47 -3.63 -18.07
C LYS A 55 -5.61 -3.74 -19.32
N PRO A 56 -5.93 -2.98 -20.37
CA PRO A 56 -5.04 -2.86 -21.53
C PRO A 56 -3.68 -2.29 -21.13
N ILE A 57 -2.63 -2.83 -21.75
CA ILE A 57 -1.24 -2.40 -21.49
C ILE A 57 -0.71 -1.73 -22.76
N GLU A 58 -0.11 -0.54 -22.58
CA GLU A 58 0.60 0.11 -23.67
C GLU A 58 1.90 -0.64 -24.00
N GLN A 59 1.96 -1.18 -25.21
CA GLN A 59 3.07 -2.02 -25.70
C GLN A 59 4.10 -1.16 -26.43
N GLY A 60 5.07 -0.57 -25.71
CA GLY A 60 6.10 0.27 -26.30
C GLY A 60 5.66 1.71 -26.54
N GLY A 61 6.40 2.45 -27.35
CA GLY A 61 6.11 3.85 -27.63
C GLY A 61 6.77 4.84 -26.65
N LYS A 62 6.45 6.12 -26.81
CA LYS A 62 7.10 7.21 -26.05
C LYS A 62 6.78 7.17 -24.57
N ASN A 63 5.52 6.88 -24.22
CA ASN A 63 5.09 6.81 -22.82
C ASN A 63 5.81 5.71 -22.06
N VAL A 64 5.90 4.52 -22.66
CA VAL A 64 6.60 3.38 -22.05
C VAL A 64 8.08 3.68 -21.85
N GLN A 65 8.73 4.29 -22.86
CA GLN A 65 10.14 4.69 -22.75
C GLN A 65 10.34 5.76 -21.68
N PHE A 66 9.48 6.76 -21.64
CA PHE A 66 9.51 7.85 -20.66
C PHE A 66 9.38 7.31 -19.22
N VAL A 67 8.35 6.51 -18.95
CA VAL A 67 8.13 5.92 -17.64
C VAL A 67 9.27 4.99 -17.23
N LYS A 68 9.73 4.13 -18.14
CA LYS A 68 10.85 3.21 -17.86
C LYS A 68 12.14 3.93 -17.55
N CYS A 69 12.46 5.00 -18.29
CA CYS A 69 13.64 5.80 -18.04
C CYS A 69 13.64 6.39 -16.62
N ILE A 70 12.53 6.99 -16.20
CA ILE A 70 12.38 7.56 -14.87
C ILE A 70 12.41 6.47 -13.78
N ALA A 71 11.64 5.41 -13.95
CA ALA A 71 11.59 4.32 -13.00
C ALA A 71 12.97 3.67 -12.81
N GLN A 72 13.71 3.46 -13.90
CA GLN A 72 15.06 2.89 -13.84
C GLN A 72 16.06 3.82 -13.13
N ALA A 73 15.96 5.14 -13.31
CA ALA A 73 16.78 6.08 -12.58
C ALA A 73 16.58 5.99 -11.07
N ILE A 74 15.32 5.87 -10.62
CA ILE A 74 14.98 5.74 -9.20
C ILE A 74 15.36 4.36 -8.66
N THR A 75 15.01 3.29 -9.38
CA THR A 75 15.22 1.92 -8.91
C THR A 75 16.68 1.51 -8.88
N ARG A 76 17.53 2.17 -9.65
CA ARG A 76 18.99 2.00 -9.57
C ARG A 76 19.55 2.37 -8.20
N GLU A 77 18.97 3.39 -7.55
CA GLU A 77 19.38 3.83 -6.22
C GLU A 77 18.88 2.89 -5.10
N VAL A 78 17.70 2.31 -5.27
CA VAL A 78 17.10 1.44 -4.25
C VAL A 78 17.42 -0.04 -4.44
N GLY A 79 17.94 -0.41 -5.60
CA GLY A 79 18.35 -1.77 -5.94
C GLY A 79 17.20 -2.70 -6.34
N GLY A 80 17.58 -3.88 -6.83
CA GLY A 80 16.66 -4.91 -7.31
C GLY A 80 16.11 -4.67 -8.72
N GLU A 81 15.53 -5.72 -9.27
CA GLU A 81 14.86 -5.67 -10.57
C GLU A 81 13.38 -5.33 -10.39
N TRP A 82 12.95 -4.25 -11.02
CA TRP A 82 11.58 -3.78 -10.96
C TRP A 82 10.89 -3.94 -12.31
N GLU A 83 9.72 -4.56 -12.31
CA GLU A 83 8.85 -4.61 -13.49
C GLU A 83 8.03 -3.33 -13.56
N VAL A 84 8.05 -2.68 -14.71
CA VAL A 84 7.34 -1.42 -14.98
C VAL A 84 6.36 -1.63 -16.11
N VAL A 85 5.09 -1.33 -15.86
CA VAL A 85 4.01 -1.45 -16.84
C VAL A 85 3.23 -0.15 -16.92
N VAL A 86 2.95 0.28 -18.15
CA VAL A 86 2.06 1.39 -18.45
C VAL A 86 0.69 0.82 -18.82
N PHE A 87 -0.34 1.16 -18.05
CA PHE A 87 -1.71 0.77 -18.29
C PHE A 87 -2.46 1.85 -19.06
N GLU A 88 -3.20 1.46 -20.10
CA GLU A 88 -4.11 2.35 -20.83
C GLU A 88 -5.35 2.62 -19.98
N ASP A 89 -5.26 3.62 -19.12
CA ASP A 89 -6.31 4.03 -18.18
C ASP A 89 -6.26 5.54 -18.01
N ALA A 90 -7.39 6.20 -18.19
CA ALA A 90 -7.51 7.65 -18.10
C ALA A 90 -7.44 8.20 -16.66
N SER A 91 -7.45 7.35 -15.65
CA SER A 91 -7.32 7.79 -14.27
C SER A 91 -5.92 8.30 -13.96
N LEU A 92 -5.85 9.27 -13.04
CA LEU A 92 -4.60 9.91 -12.62
C LEU A 92 -3.94 9.08 -11.53
N ASN A 93 -3.30 7.97 -11.92
CA ASN A 93 -2.78 7.01 -10.95
C ASN A 93 -1.41 6.46 -11.34
N ALA A 94 -0.59 6.23 -10.32
CA ALA A 94 0.58 5.37 -10.36
C ALA A 94 0.65 4.63 -9.02
N PHE A 95 1.26 3.45 -9.01
CA PHE A 95 1.39 2.63 -7.81
C PHE A 95 2.63 1.77 -7.87
N ALA A 96 3.15 1.40 -6.69
CA ALA A 96 4.10 0.33 -6.55
C ALA A 96 3.54 -0.75 -5.62
N LEU A 97 3.78 -2.01 -5.96
CA LEU A 97 3.35 -3.16 -5.18
C LEU A 97 4.56 -3.93 -4.66
N PRO A 98 4.42 -4.65 -3.52
CA PRO A 98 5.39 -5.64 -3.09
C PRO A 98 5.75 -6.60 -4.23
N GLY A 99 6.96 -7.15 -4.22
CA GLY A 99 7.48 -7.93 -5.36
C GLY A 99 8.05 -7.06 -6.48
N ARG A 100 8.34 -5.77 -6.19
CA ARG A 100 9.00 -4.82 -7.12
C ARG A 100 8.23 -4.60 -8.41
N LYS A 101 6.97 -4.24 -8.28
CA LYS A 101 6.07 -3.97 -9.40
C LYS A 101 5.66 -2.50 -9.41
N ILE A 102 5.75 -1.84 -10.56
CA ILE A 102 5.36 -0.45 -10.76
C ILE A 102 4.34 -0.40 -11.89
N GLY A 103 3.19 0.20 -11.62
CA GLY A 103 2.17 0.51 -12.62
C GLY A 103 1.97 2.01 -12.74
N VAL A 104 1.86 2.50 -13.97
CA VAL A 104 1.57 3.90 -14.26
C VAL A 104 0.43 3.96 -15.28
N HIS A 105 -0.56 4.78 -15.01
CA HIS A 105 -1.70 4.98 -15.92
C HIS A 105 -1.40 6.08 -16.93
N THR A 106 -1.86 5.91 -18.17
CA THR A 106 -1.70 6.92 -19.24
C THR A 106 -2.28 8.27 -18.86
N GLY A 107 -3.40 8.31 -18.12
CA GLY A 107 -3.99 9.55 -17.65
C GLY A 107 -3.05 10.39 -16.78
N LEU A 108 -2.21 9.77 -15.95
CA LEU A 108 -1.20 10.49 -15.19
C LEU A 108 -0.06 10.99 -16.08
N ILE A 109 0.37 10.20 -17.05
CA ILE A 109 1.42 10.61 -18.00
C ILE A 109 1.00 11.84 -18.79
N ASP A 110 -0.27 11.87 -19.20
CA ASP A 110 -0.83 13.02 -19.94
C ASP A 110 -0.98 14.29 -19.09
N LEU A 111 -1.08 14.12 -17.77
CA LEU A 111 -1.23 15.24 -16.84
C LEU A 111 0.10 15.91 -16.47
N VAL A 112 1.17 15.13 -16.31
CA VAL A 112 2.45 15.67 -15.85
C VAL A 112 3.11 16.55 -16.91
N ASP A 113 3.64 17.71 -16.50
CA ASP A 113 4.30 18.66 -17.39
C ASP A 113 5.75 18.28 -17.69
N ASN A 114 6.38 17.52 -16.82
CA ASN A 114 7.79 17.16 -16.93
C ASN A 114 8.14 15.87 -16.18
N GLN A 115 9.34 15.38 -16.41
CA GLN A 115 9.85 14.15 -15.80
C GLN A 115 9.94 14.19 -14.28
N ASP A 116 10.20 15.37 -13.71
CA ASP A 116 10.42 15.50 -12.26
C ASP A 116 9.12 15.28 -11.48
N GLN A 117 7.99 15.72 -12.04
CA GLN A 117 6.67 15.46 -11.48
C GLN A 117 6.36 13.95 -11.45
N LEU A 118 6.60 13.25 -12.54
CA LEU A 118 6.40 11.80 -12.60
C LEU A 118 7.39 11.05 -11.70
N ALA A 119 8.65 11.50 -11.65
CA ALA A 119 9.66 10.93 -10.78
C ALA A 119 9.28 11.07 -9.28
N ALA A 120 8.73 12.21 -8.90
CA ALA A 120 8.23 12.43 -7.52
C ALA A 120 7.12 11.44 -7.16
N VAL A 121 6.16 11.21 -8.05
CA VAL A 121 5.06 10.26 -7.83
C VAL A 121 5.60 8.83 -7.73
N ILE A 122 6.39 8.38 -8.70
CA ILE A 122 6.95 7.01 -8.70
C ILE A 122 7.85 6.79 -7.49
N GLY A 123 8.69 7.75 -7.13
CA GLY A 123 9.56 7.68 -5.96
C GLY A 123 8.77 7.58 -4.65
N HIS A 124 7.65 8.30 -4.55
CA HIS A 124 6.75 8.23 -3.40
C HIS A 124 6.15 6.82 -3.26
N GLU A 125 5.66 6.23 -4.34
CA GLU A 125 5.07 4.89 -4.33
C GLU A 125 6.10 3.80 -3.98
N ILE A 126 7.31 3.87 -4.55
CA ILE A 126 8.41 2.97 -4.18
C ILE A 126 8.76 3.12 -2.69
N GLY A 127 8.80 4.35 -2.19
CA GLY A 127 9.06 4.64 -0.78
C GLY A 127 8.07 3.94 0.17
N HIS A 128 6.80 3.88 -0.20
CA HIS A 128 5.79 3.15 0.58
C HIS A 128 6.06 1.64 0.64
N VAL A 129 6.46 1.02 -0.47
CA VAL A 129 6.81 -0.40 -0.50
C VAL A 129 8.03 -0.68 0.38
N LEU A 130 9.09 0.12 0.25
CA LEU A 130 10.31 -0.03 1.04
C LEU A 130 10.09 0.19 2.54
N ALA A 131 9.25 1.17 2.91
CA ALA A 131 8.91 1.43 4.31
C ALA A 131 8.15 0.28 4.96
N ARG A 132 7.28 -0.42 4.21
CA ARG A 132 6.57 -1.61 4.71
C ARG A 132 7.53 -2.75 5.02
N HIS A 133 8.45 -3.07 4.10
CA HIS A 133 9.49 -4.09 4.30
C HIS A 133 10.39 -3.77 5.49
N SER A 134 10.74 -2.50 5.70
CA SER A 134 11.56 -2.08 6.84
C SER A 134 10.84 -2.24 8.18
N ASN A 135 9.54 -1.89 8.24
CA ASN A 135 8.72 -2.04 9.45
C ASN A 135 8.54 -3.50 9.84
N GLU A 136 8.41 -4.38 8.86
CA GLU A 136 8.31 -5.81 9.12
C GLU A 136 9.59 -6.38 9.70
N ARG A 137 10.74 -6.09 9.10
CA ARG A 137 12.05 -6.53 9.61
C ARG A 137 12.28 -6.08 11.05
N MET A 138 11.90 -4.85 11.39
CA MET A 138 11.98 -4.36 12.77
C MET A 138 11.05 -5.13 13.72
N SER A 139 9.83 -5.42 13.30
CA SER A 139 8.86 -6.18 14.10
C SER A 139 9.35 -7.62 14.36
N GLN A 140 9.92 -8.27 13.36
CA GLN A 140 10.49 -9.62 13.50
C GLN A 140 11.73 -9.64 14.43
N GLN A 141 12.55 -8.60 14.40
CA GLN A 141 13.70 -8.47 15.29
C GLN A 141 13.28 -8.32 16.76
N VAL A 142 12.28 -7.50 17.04
CA VAL A 142 11.74 -7.32 18.40
C VAL A 142 11.17 -8.63 18.94
N THR A 143 10.44 -9.39 18.11
CA THR A 143 9.85 -10.66 18.52
C THR A 143 10.88 -11.75 18.80
N ARG A 144 12.05 -11.72 18.14
CA ARG A 144 13.13 -12.68 18.36
C ARG A 144 13.99 -12.38 19.58
N SER A 145 13.97 -11.15 20.07
CA SER A 145 14.75 -10.67 21.23
C SER A 145 13.99 -10.71 22.55
N SER A 146 12.73 -11.13 22.53
CA SER A 146 11.86 -11.33 23.69
C SER A 146 11.73 -12.80 24.03
#